data_e271d2637b5a13f88739540608d7d048
#
_entry.id   e271d2637b5a13f88739540608d7d048
#
_cell.length_a   1.000
_cell.length_b   1.000
_cell.length_c   1.000
_cell.angle_alpha   90.00
_cell.angle_beta   90.00
_cell.angle_gamma   90.00
#
_symmetry.space_group_name_H-M   'P 1'
#
loop_
_entity.id
_entity.type
_entity.pdbx_description
1 polymer ?
#
loop_
_entity_poly.entity_id
_entity_poly.type
_entity_poly.pdbx_seq_one_letter_code
_entity_poly.pdbx_strand_id
1 'polypeptide(L)'
;MEYLSFNKYLKDKFGQKVYKISLDGGFTCPNRDGKAGTRGCIFCSKGGSGDFAESREMSITEQIENGKKRVEKKIKSGKYIAYFQAFTNTYAPVEILRQKYEEAINHPDIVALSIATRPDCLGDDVLRLLDEMNKIKTVFVELGLQTIHQKSAKYIRRGYDLSIYDKAVRDLKKIGVNVVVHVILGLPNESENDMLETVKYVCESGANGIKLQLLHVIDGTDLAKDYEKGLFKTLEFDEYVNLIVKCVKIIPKDIVIHRLTGDGAKKDLIAPLWSADKKRVLNAINKALRES
;
A
#
# COMPACT_ATOMS: atom_id res chain seq x y z
N MET A 1 -9.55 17.07 14.85
CA MET A 1 -10.08 16.90 13.46
C MET A 1 -10.50 15.47 13.22
N GLU A 2 -11.62 15.24 12.51
CA GLU A 2 -12.14 13.90 12.22
C GLU A 2 -11.91 13.55 10.73
N TYR A 3 -11.40 12.35 10.46
CA TYR A 3 -11.17 11.81 9.11
C TYR A 3 -11.78 10.42 8.98
N LEU A 4 -12.08 9.99 7.75
CA LEU A 4 -12.62 8.65 7.47
C LEU A 4 -11.48 7.62 7.52
N SER A 5 -11.32 6.96 8.67
CA SER A 5 -10.33 5.89 8.81
C SER A 5 -10.82 4.60 8.15
N PHE A 6 -9.89 3.80 7.62
CA PHE A 6 -10.23 2.50 7.01
C PHE A 6 -10.94 1.55 7.99
N ASN A 7 -10.59 1.60 9.28
CA ASN A 7 -11.28 0.80 10.30
C ASN A 7 -12.75 1.22 10.48
N LYS A 8 -13.04 2.54 10.46
CA LYS A 8 -14.42 3.05 10.49
C LYS A 8 -15.17 2.62 9.22
N TYR A 9 -14.59 2.86 8.04
CA TYR A 9 -15.17 2.45 6.76
C TYR A 9 -15.52 0.95 6.72
N LEU A 10 -14.61 0.07 7.19
CA LEU A 10 -14.88 -1.37 7.24
C LEU A 10 -16.00 -1.74 8.20
N LYS A 11 -16.08 -1.09 9.38
CA LYS A 11 -17.18 -1.30 10.32
C LYS A 11 -18.52 -0.87 9.73
N ASP A 12 -18.56 0.29 9.08
CA ASP A 12 -19.78 0.81 8.47
C ASP A 12 -20.22 -0.11 7.30
N LYS A 13 -19.27 -0.62 6.51
CA LYS A 13 -19.56 -1.48 5.34
C LYS A 13 -19.93 -2.92 5.71
N PHE A 14 -19.25 -3.51 6.67
CA PHE A 14 -19.39 -4.95 7.00
C PHE A 14 -20.06 -5.20 8.35
N GLY A 15 -20.48 -4.17 9.08
CA GLY A 15 -21.12 -4.27 10.39
C GLY A 15 -20.18 -4.72 11.54
N GLN A 16 -18.91 -4.96 11.24
CA GLN A 16 -17.94 -5.49 12.20
C GLN A 16 -16.51 -5.10 11.86
N LYS A 17 -15.60 -5.36 12.80
CA LYS A 17 -14.17 -5.18 12.57
C LYS A 17 -13.65 -6.25 11.61
N VAL A 18 -12.93 -5.83 10.58
CA VAL A 18 -12.32 -6.70 9.57
C VAL A 18 -10.80 -6.48 9.55
N TYR A 19 -10.03 -7.54 9.40
CA TYR A 19 -8.56 -7.46 9.37
C TYR A 19 -8.01 -7.89 8.02
N LYS A 20 -6.89 -7.29 7.61
CA LYS A 20 -6.13 -7.76 6.45
C LYS A 20 -5.23 -8.91 6.84
N ILE A 21 -5.27 -9.98 6.04
CA ILE A 21 -4.29 -11.07 6.04
C ILE A 21 -3.39 -10.87 4.84
N SER A 22 -2.10 -10.67 5.07
CA SER A 22 -1.11 -10.49 4.01
C SER A 22 -0.76 -11.83 3.36
N LEU A 23 -0.84 -11.86 2.02
CA LEU A 23 -0.61 -13.03 1.20
C LEU A 23 0.55 -12.78 0.23
N ASP A 24 1.33 -13.80 -0.08
CA ASP A 24 2.27 -13.86 -1.19
C ASP A 24 1.69 -14.75 -2.30
N GLY A 25 1.30 -14.15 -3.41
CA GLY A 25 0.76 -14.86 -4.57
C GLY A 25 1.82 -15.59 -5.41
N GLY A 26 3.10 -15.50 -5.05
CA GLY A 26 4.22 -16.06 -5.83
C GLY A 26 4.62 -15.21 -7.04
N PHE A 27 4.12 -13.98 -7.13
CA PHE A 27 4.38 -13.09 -8.26
C PHE A 27 5.77 -12.42 -8.18
N THR A 28 6.16 -11.76 -9.26
CA THR A 28 7.37 -10.93 -9.34
C THR A 28 7.01 -9.46 -9.63
N CYS A 29 7.97 -8.69 -10.10
CA CYS A 29 7.80 -7.28 -10.43
C CYS A 29 8.58 -6.95 -11.71
N PRO A 30 8.01 -6.18 -12.68
CA PRO A 30 8.72 -5.78 -13.89
C PRO A 30 9.98 -4.96 -13.63
N ASN A 31 10.12 -4.34 -12.45
CA ASN A 31 11.37 -3.70 -12.02
C ASN A 31 12.47 -4.67 -11.57
N ARG A 32 12.20 -5.99 -11.56
CA ARG A 32 13.14 -7.01 -11.09
C ARG A 32 13.47 -8.10 -12.12
N ASP A 33 12.59 -8.38 -13.05
CA ASP A 33 12.75 -9.43 -14.06
C ASP A 33 13.35 -8.96 -15.38
N GLY A 34 13.70 -7.68 -15.47
CA GLY A 34 14.32 -7.08 -16.65
C GLY A 34 13.38 -6.36 -17.59
N LYS A 35 12.07 -6.44 -17.42
CA LYS A 35 11.10 -5.79 -18.32
C LYS A 35 11.12 -4.26 -18.19
N ALA A 36 11.15 -3.73 -16.96
CA ALA A 36 11.30 -2.30 -16.68
C ALA A 36 12.59 -1.99 -15.92
N GLY A 37 13.18 -2.98 -15.26
CA GLY A 37 14.44 -2.89 -14.51
C GLY A 37 14.80 -4.21 -13.85
N THR A 38 16.02 -4.29 -13.32
CA THR A 38 16.56 -5.54 -12.71
C THR A 38 16.73 -5.46 -11.21
N ARG A 39 16.79 -4.23 -10.64
CA ARG A 39 17.15 -4.00 -9.23
C ARG A 39 15.97 -3.67 -8.32
N GLY A 40 14.76 -3.52 -8.87
CA GLY A 40 13.59 -3.05 -8.13
C GLY A 40 13.63 -1.56 -7.81
N CYS A 41 12.59 -1.08 -7.13
CA CYS A 41 12.59 0.28 -6.58
C CYS A 41 13.71 0.41 -5.53
N ILE A 42 14.31 1.61 -5.43
CA ILE A 42 15.50 1.85 -4.60
C ILE A 42 15.30 1.50 -3.12
N PHE A 43 14.07 1.64 -2.61
CA PHE A 43 13.67 1.40 -1.22
C PHE A 43 13.11 -0.01 -0.97
N CYS A 44 12.94 -0.83 -2.01
CA CYS A 44 12.21 -2.09 -1.90
C CYS A 44 13.13 -3.22 -1.44
N SER A 45 12.81 -3.87 -0.31
CA SER A 45 13.51 -5.03 0.21
C SER A 45 13.48 -6.22 -0.75
N LYS A 46 14.28 -7.25 -0.50
CA LYS A 46 14.27 -8.49 -1.30
C LYS A 46 12.91 -9.18 -1.30
N GLY A 47 12.12 -9.02 -0.21
CA GLY A 47 10.78 -9.57 -0.06
C GLY A 47 9.69 -8.80 -0.79
N GLY A 48 10.00 -7.72 -1.54
CA GLY A 48 9.01 -7.01 -2.34
C GLY A 48 7.83 -6.43 -1.55
N SER A 49 8.07 -5.93 -0.34
CA SER A 49 7.06 -5.47 0.63
C SER A 49 6.19 -6.61 1.22
N GLY A 50 6.59 -7.86 1.04
CA GLY A 50 5.89 -9.06 1.54
C GLY A 50 6.39 -9.56 2.89
N ASP A 51 7.14 -8.76 3.66
CA ASP A 51 7.82 -9.17 4.90
C ASP A 51 6.86 -9.72 5.98
N PHE A 52 5.57 -9.51 5.85
CA PHE A 52 4.52 -10.00 6.76
C PHE A 52 3.63 -11.09 6.16
N ALA A 53 3.87 -11.48 4.90
CA ALA A 53 3.14 -12.58 4.26
C ALA A 53 3.72 -13.94 4.69
N GLU A 54 2.92 -14.99 4.51
CA GLU A 54 3.39 -16.37 4.63
C GLU A 54 4.29 -16.75 3.45
N SER A 55 4.86 -17.98 3.50
CA SER A 55 5.64 -18.50 2.39
C SER A 55 4.79 -18.64 1.14
N ARG A 56 5.35 -18.25 -0.01
CA ARG A 56 4.74 -18.42 -1.34
C ARG A 56 4.56 -19.89 -1.77
N GLU A 57 5.24 -20.81 -1.09
CA GLU A 57 5.12 -22.27 -1.31
C GLU A 57 3.78 -22.83 -0.80
N MET A 58 3.10 -22.07 0.10
CA MET A 58 1.79 -22.43 0.61
C MET A 58 0.69 -22.03 -0.38
N SER A 59 -0.41 -22.81 -0.41
CA SER A 59 -1.64 -22.38 -1.07
C SER A 59 -2.19 -21.09 -0.45
N ILE A 60 -3.03 -20.37 -1.17
CA ILE A 60 -3.66 -19.14 -0.66
C ILE A 60 -4.53 -19.46 0.56
N THR A 61 -5.23 -20.60 0.54
CA THR A 61 -6.04 -21.08 1.67
C THR A 61 -5.19 -21.32 2.92
N GLU A 62 -4.06 -21.99 2.79
CA GLU A 62 -3.14 -22.24 3.92
C GLU A 62 -2.59 -20.92 4.47
N GLN A 63 -2.22 -19.98 3.61
CA GLN A 63 -1.77 -18.65 4.03
C GLN A 63 -2.87 -17.89 4.78
N ILE A 64 -4.13 -17.98 4.34
CA ILE A 64 -5.28 -17.37 5.03
C ILE A 64 -5.44 -18.00 6.41
N GLU A 65 -5.45 -19.33 6.52
CA GLU A 65 -5.64 -20.02 7.79
C GLU A 65 -4.51 -19.73 8.79
N ASN A 66 -3.27 -19.66 8.33
CA ASN A 66 -2.14 -19.27 9.19
C ASN A 66 -2.22 -17.79 9.62
N GLY A 67 -2.59 -16.91 8.69
CA GLY A 67 -2.81 -15.49 8.98
C GLY A 67 -3.92 -15.25 10.00
N LYS A 68 -5.01 -16.04 9.96
CA LYS A 68 -6.10 -16.01 10.94
C LYS A 68 -5.58 -16.34 12.35
N LYS A 69 -4.79 -17.39 12.51
CA LYS A 69 -4.19 -17.78 13.80
C LYS A 69 -3.37 -16.65 14.44
N ARG A 70 -2.62 -15.87 13.63
CA ARG A 70 -1.81 -14.74 14.14
C ARG A 70 -2.64 -13.59 14.69
N VAL A 71 -3.84 -13.40 14.21
CA VAL A 71 -4.72 -12.29 14.60
C VAL A 71 -5.87 -12.72 15.51
N GLU A 72 -6.04 -14.00 15.76
CA GLU A 72 -7.12 -14.60 16.56
C GLU A 72 -7.32 -13.94 17.93
N LYS A 73 -6.22 -13.66 18.64
CA LYS A 73 -6.25 -12.95 19.93
C LYS A 73 -6.80 -11.51 19.85
N LYS A 74 -6.86 -10.94 18.66
CA LYS A 74 -7.29 -9.54 18.42
C LYS A 74 -8.71 -9.44 17.85
N ILE A 75 -9.32 -10.56 17.45
CA ILE A 75 -10.59 -10.59 16.72
C ILE A 75 -11.53 -11.60 17.35
N LYS A 76 -12.75 -11.14 17.65
CA LYS A 76 -13.86 -12.03 18.06
C LYS A 76 -14.75 -12.46 16.88
N SER A 77 -14.69 -11.76 15.77
CA SER A 77 -15.52 -11.99 14.57
C SER A 77 -14.63 -12.38 13.40
N GLY A 78 -14.66 -13.61 12.93
CA GLY A 78 -13.74 -14.14 11.92
C GLY A 78 -13.94 -13.65 10.50
N LYS A 79 -13.92 -12.33 10.23
CA LYS A 79 -14.00 -11.79 8.86
C LYS A 79 -12.74 -11.03 8.48
N TYR A 80 -12.24 -11.31 7.26
CA TYR A 80 -10.93 -10.84 6.82
C TYR A 80 -10.95 -10.31 5.39
N ILE A 81 -9.94 -9.52 5.08
CA ILE A 81 -9.58 -9.12 3.71
C ILE A 81 -8.35 -9.92 3.31
N ALA A 82 -8.44 -10.66 2.22
CA ALA A 82 -7.28 -11.31 1.60
C ALA A 82 -6.45 -10.24 0.88
N TYR A 83 -5.24 -9.97 1.37
CA TYR A 83 -4.39 -8.90 0.89
C TYR A 83 -3.16 -9.45 0.17
N PHE A 84 -3.20 -9.49 -1.15
CA PHE A 84 -2.05 -9.79 -2.00
C PHE A 84 -1.09 -8.61 -1.93
N GLN A 85 -0.04 -8.75 -1.13
CA GLN A 85 0.85 -7.65 -0.77
C GLN A 85 2.21 -7.72 -1.46
N ALA A 86 2.81 -8.92 -1.52
CA ALA A 86 4.16 -9.09 -2.02
C ALA A 86 4.29 -8.80 -3.51
N PHE A 87 5.24 -7.96 -3.91
CA PHE A 87 5.56 -7.63 -5.30
C PHE A 87 4.40 -6.96 -6.08
N THR A 88 4.17 -7.39 -7.34
CA THR A 88 3.16 -6.80 -8.24
C THR A 88 2.10 -7.84 -8.56
N ASN A 89 0.98 -7.76 -7.87
CA ASN A 89 0.00 -8.86 -7.82
C ASN A 89 -0.97 -8.93 -9.00
N THR A 90 -0.74 -8.16 -10.06
CA THR A 90 -1.41 -8.28 -11.37
C THR A 90 -0.42 -8.60 -12.48
N TYR A 91 0.83 -8.94 -12.12
CA TYR A 91 1.90 -9.19 -13.07
C TYR A 91 2.15 -10.70 -13.21
N ALA A 92 1.21 -11.36 -13.88
CA ALA A 92 1.27 -12.78 -14.27
C ALA A 92 0.24 -13.04 -15.38
N PRO A 93 0.27 -14.21 -16.05
CA PRO A 93 -0.83 -14.63 -16.92
C PRO A 93 -2.17 -14.59 -16.17
N VAL A 94 -3.23 -14.13 -16.86
CA VAL A 94 -4.54 -13.90 -16.25
C VAL A 94 -5.15 -15.16 -15.62
N GLU A 95 -4.88 -16.34 -16.18
CA GLU A 95 -5.33 -17.63 -15.66
C GLU A 95 -4.71 -17.94 -14.28
N ILE A 96 -3.44 -17.59 -14.10
CA ILE A 96 -2.75 -17.75 -12.79
C ILE A 96 -3.31 -16.77 -11.77
N LEU A 97 -3.55 -15.52 -12.19
CA LEU A 97 -4.19 -14.51 -11.32
C LEU A 97 -5.58 -14.99 -10.90
N ARG A 98 -6.39 -15.47 -11.86
CA ARG A 98 -7.73 -16.00 -11.64
C ARG A 98 -7.72 -17.10 -10.58
N GLN A 99 -6.89 -18.13 -10.76
CA GLN A 99 -6.78 -19.24 -9.81
C GLN A 99 -6.52 -18.74 -8.38
N LYS A 100 -5.56 -17.81 -8.21
CA LYS A 100 -5.19 -17.27 -6.89
C LYS A 100 -6.30 -16.40 -6.29
N TYR A 101 -6.95 -15.58 -7.11
CA TYR A 101 -8.02 -14.71 -6.63
C TYR A 101 -9.29 -15.47 -6.30
N GLU A 102 -9.65 -16.48 -7.12
CA GLU A 102 -10.81 -17.36 -6.87
C GLU A 102 -10.60 -18.18 -5.59
N GLU A 103 -9.41 -18.72 -5.36
CA GLU A 103 -9.07 -19.41 -4.12
C GLU A 103 -9.28 -18.51 -2.89
N ALA A 104 -8.82 -17.25 -2.97
CA ALA A 104 -8.97 -16.30 -1.88
C ALA A 104 -10.43 -15.84 -1.69
N ILE A 105 -11.11 -15.46 -2.78
CA ILE A 105 -12.44 -14.82 -2.70
C ILE A 105 -13.52 -15.81 -2.30
N ASN A 106 -13.37 -17.09 -2.65
CA ASN A 106 -14.31 -18.14 -2.29
C ASN A 106 -14.15 -18.63 -0.84
N HIS A 107 -13.07 -18.26 -0.16
CA HIS A 107 -12.90 -18.61 1.25
C HIS A 107 -14.02 -17.99 2.09
N PRO A 108 -14.69 -18.77 3.01
CA PRO A 108 -15.91 -18.34 3.71
C PRO A 108 -15.69 -17.14 4.65
N ASP A 109 -14.48 -16.97 5.17
CA ASP A 109 -14.16 -15.88 6.10
C ASP A 109 -13.61 -14.63 5.41
N ILE A 110 -13.38 -14.67 4.10
CA ILE A 110 -12.93 -13.52 3.32
C ILE A 110 -14.16 -12.72 2.84
N VAL A 111 -14.18 -11.43 3.15
CA VAL A 111 -15.25 -10.50 2.75
C VAL A 111 -14.83 -9.54 1.64
N ALA A 112 -13.54 -9.44 1.38
CA ALA A 112 -13.00 -8.59 0.31
C ALA A 112 -11.60 -9.06 -0.12
N LEU A 113 -11.21 -8.71 -1.35
CA LEU A 113 -9.83 -8.78 -1.81
C LEU A 113 -9.17 -7.40 -1.74
N SER A 114 -7.87 -7.37 -1.46
CA SER A 114 -7.03 -6.17 -1.61
C SER A 114 -5.79 -6.59 -2.39
N ILE A 115 -5.50 -5.90 -3.50
CA ILE A 115 -4.49 -6.31 -4.48
C ILE A 115 -3.52 -5.16 -4.68
N ALA A 116 -2.32 -5.27 -4.12
CA ALA A 116 -1.26 -4.29 -4.31
C ALA A 116 -0.58 -4.51 -5.66
N THR A 117 -0.51 -3.46 -6.46
CA THR A 117 0.06 -3.55 -7.81
C THR A 117 0.64 -2.24 -8.30
N ARG A 118 1.22 -2.30 -9.49
CA ARG A 118 1.74 -1.17 -10.25
C ARG A 118 0.69 -0.73 -11.30
N PRO A 119 0.53 0.58 -11.54
CA PRO A 119 -0.37 1.09 -12.57
C PRO A 119 -0.09 0.56 -13.98
N ASP A 120 1.17 0.29 -14.32
CA ASP A 120 1.58 -0.23 -15.64
C ASP A 120 1.38 -1.76 -15.84
N CYS A 121 0.76 -2.43 -14.84
CA CYS A 121 0.45 -3.87 -14.89
C CYS A 121 -1.06 -4.13 -14.86
N LEU A 122 -1.85 -3.32 -15.55
CA LEU A 122 -3.31 -3.40 -15.64
C LEU A 122 -3.73 -3.46 -17.12
N GLY A 123 -3.50 -4.63 -17.74
CA GLY A 123 -4.01 -4.92 -19.10
C GLY A 123 -5.52 -5.13 -19.11
N ASP A 124 -6.13 -5.13 -20.30
CA ASP A 124 -7.58 -5.29 -20.46
C ASP A 124 -8.10 -6.63 -19.92
N ASP A 125 -7.29 -7.67 -19.99
CA ASP A 125 -7.58 -9.00 -19.44
C ASP A 125 -7.61 -8.98 -17.91
N VAL A 126 -6.65 -8.29 -17.29
CA VAL A 126 -6.59 -8.07 -15.83
C VAL A 126 -7.78 -7.22 -15.37
N LEU A 127 -8.11 -6.15 -16.10
CA LEU A 127 -9.27 -5.31 -15.76
C LEU A 127 -10.57 -6.10 -15.81
N ARG A 128 -10.76 -6.97 -16.81
CA ARG A 128 -11.92 -7.88 -16.85
C ARG A 128 -11.95 -8.83 -15.66
N LEU A 129 -10.83 -9.45 -15.31
CA LEU A 129 -10.75 -10.33 -14.15
C LEU A 129 -11.11 -9.58 -12.85
N LEU A 130 -10.60 -8.35 -12.65
CA LEU A 130 -10.91 -7.54 -11.47
C LEU A 130 -12.40 -7.16 -11.40
N ASP A 131 -13.03 -6.86 -12.54
CA ASP A 131 -14.48 -6.62 -12.63
C ASP A 131 -15.29 -7.86 -12.24
N GLU A 132 -14.90 -9.04 -12.72
CA GLU A 132 -15.52 -10.31 -12.34
C GLU A 132 -15.40 -10.56 -10.83
N MET A 133 -14.21 -10.40 -10.27
CA MET A 133 -13.99 -10.57 -8.82
C MET A 133 -14.80 -9.56 -8.01
N ASN A 134 -14.90 -8.31 -8.47
CA ASN A 134 -15.65 -7.27 -7.76
C ASN A 134 -17.16 -7.49 -7.75
N LYS A 135 -17.70 -8.29 -8.69
CA LYS A 135 -19.10 -8.72 -8.68
C LYS A 135 -19.36 -9.81 -7.64
N ILE A 136 -18.35 -10.55 -7.21
CA ILE A 136 -18.46 -11.60 -6.18
C ILE A 136 -18.33 -11.01 -4.78
N LYS A 137 -17.24 -10.27 -4.51
CA LYS A 137 -16.95 -9.56 -3.26
C LYS A 137 -16.20 -8.25 -3.54
N THR A 138 -16.25 -7.30 -2.61
CA THR A 138 -15.54 -6.03 -2.73
C THR A 138 -14.07 -6.21 -3.06
N VAL A 139 -13.58 -5.53 -4.10
CA VAL A 139 -12.17 -5.48 -4.48
C VAL A 139 -11.60 -4.10 -4.21
N PHE A 140 -10.44 -4.06 -3.57
CA PHE A 140 -9.57 -2.90 -3.44
C PHE A 140 -8.32 -3.12 -4.31
N VAL A 141 -8.04 -2.21 -5.23
CA VAL A 141 -6.78 -2.20 -5.98
C VAL A 141 -5.89 -1.11 -5.40
N GLU A 142 -4.73 -1.51 -4.88
CA GLU A 142 -3.79 -0.62 -4.22
C GLU A 142 -2.64 -0.26 -5.16
N LEU A 143 -2.66 0.96 -5.70
CA LEU A 143 -1.70 1.44 -6.68
C LEU A 143 -0.48 2.08 -6.03
N GLY A 144 0.69 1.63 -6.42
CA GLY A 144 1.97 2.18 -5.97
C GLY A 144 2.39 3.42 -6.77
N LEU A 145 1.81 4.61 -6.51
CA LEU A 145 2.22 5.87 -7.13
C LEU A 145 3.51 6.43 -6.52
N GLN A 146 3.55 6.49 -5.22
CA GLN A 146 4.61 7.00 -4.33
C GLN A 146 4.75 8.54 -4.37
N THR A 147 4.88 9.16 -5.52
CA THR A 147 5.00 10.60 -5.76
C THR A 147 4.55 10.97 -7.18
N ILE A 148 4.13 12.20 -7.38
CA ILE A 148 3.85 12.76 -8.72
C ILE A 148 5.09 13.38 -9.36
N HIS A 149 6.12 13.70 -8.59
CA HIS A 149 7.30 14.42 -9.06
C HIS A 149 8.22 13.52 -9.86
N GLN A 150 8.43 13.86 -11.13
CA GLN A 150 9.19 13.03 -12.08
C GLN A 150 10.64 12.79 -11.65
N LYS A 151 11.27 13.81 -11.02
CA LYS A 151 12.66 13.67 -10.53
C LYS A 151 12.75 12.60 -9.43
N SER A 152 11.83 12.64 -8.47
CA SER A 152 11.73 11.64 -7.39
C SER A 152 11.33 10.27 -7.94
N ALA A 153 10.35 10.21 -8.85
CA ALA A 153 9.92 8.98 -9.51
C ALA A 153 11.09 8.26 -10.24
N LYS A 154 11.96 9.03 -10.91
CA LYS A 154 13.17 8.52 -11.53
C LYS A 154 14.19 8.04 -10.49
N TYR A 155 14.42 8.80 -9.44
CA TYR A 155 15.33 8.44 -8.35
C TYR A 155 14.91 7.12 -7.67
N ILE A 156 13.62 6.98 -7.35
CA ILE A 156 13.09 5.75 -6.74
C ILE A 156 12.95 4.59 -7.73
N ARG A 157 13.25 4.78 -9.01
CA ARG A 157 13.12 3.78 -10.07
C ARG A 157 11.68 3.28 -10.21
N ARG A 158 10.70 4.19 -10.16
CA ARG A 158 9.29 3.82 -10.33
C ARG A 158 9.04 3.12 -11.66
N GLY A 159 9.69 3.57 -12.75
CA GLY A 159 9.75 2.88 -14.04
C GLY A 159 8.49 3.06 -14.93
N TYR A 160 7.62 4.01 -14.61
CA TYR A 160 6.47 4.41 -15.46
C TYR A 160 6.15 5.90 -15.25
N ASP A 161 5.54 6.51 -16.23
CA ASP A 161 5.14 7.93 -16.23
C ASP A 161 3.82 8.16 -15.49
N LEU A 162 3.59 9.39 -15.01
CA LEU A 162 2.39 9.76 -14.27
C LEU A 162 1.10 9.49 -15.07
N SER A 163 1.11 9.70 -16.39
CA SER A 163 -0.02 9.42 -17.29
C SER A 163 -0.51 7.96 -17.24
N ILE A 164 0.39 7.02 -16.94
CA ILE A 164 0.03 5.59 -16.76
C ILE A 164 -0.79 5.42 -15.47
N TYR A 165 -0.44 6.13 -14.39
CA TYR A 165 -1.23 6.16 -13.17
C TYR A 165 -2.63 6.74 -13.44
N ASP A 166 -2.71 7.87 -14.15
CA ASP A 166 -4.00 8.50 -14.47
C ASP A 166 -4.91 7.57 -15.29
N LYS A 167 -4.32 6.88 -16.29
CA LYS A 167 -5.04 5.87 -17.06
C LYS A 167 -5.55 4.74 -16.16
N ALA A 168 -4.68 4.21 -15.29
CA ALA A 168 -5.01 3.10 -14.39
C ALA A 168 -6.18 3.47 -13.46
N VAL A 169 -6.16 4.65 -12.84
CA VAL A 169 -7.26 5.12 -11.99
C VAL A 169 -8.56 5.22 -12.78
N ARG A 170 -8.54 5.84 -13.97
CA ARG A 170 -9.74 5.95 -14.82
C ARG A 170 -10.33 4.59 -15.19
N ASP A 171 -9.48 3.63 -15.58
CA ASP A 171 -9.94 2.31 -16.01
C ASP A 171 -10.48 1.48 -14.84
N LEU A 172 -9.83 1.50 -13.69
CA LEU A 172 -10.32 0.86 -12.48
C LEU A 172 -11.66 1.45 -12.01
N LYS A 173 -11.83 2.75 -12.11
CA LYS A 173 -13.11 3.40 -11.79
C LYS A 173 -14.25 2.99 -12.70
N LYS A 174 -14.01 2.79 -14.01
CA LYS A 174 -15.03 2.31 -14.95
C LYS A 174 -15.62 0.96 -14.56
N ILE A 175 -14.82 0.08 -13.97
CA ILE A 175 -15.25 -1.24 -13.48
C ILE A 175 -15.69 -1.23 -12.01
N GLY A 176 -15.76 -0.06 -11.36
CA GLY A 176 -16.33 0.12 -10.02
C GLY A 176 -15.52 -0.47 -8.87
N VAL A 177 -14.26 -0.83 -9.06
CA VAL A 177 -13.38 -1.28 -7.96
C VAL A 177 -12.91 -0.11 -7.11
N ASN A 178 -12.59 -0.38 -5.83
CA ASN A 178 -12.08 0.66 -4.94
C ASN A 178 -10.59 0.89 -5.19
N VAL A 179 -10.24 2.09 -5.64
CA VAL A 179 -8.85 2.48 -5.90
C VAL A 179 -8.23 3.08 -4.63
N VAL A 180 -7.14 2.51 -4.16
CA VAL A 180 -6.35 2.99 -3.02
C VAL A 180 -4.95 3.34 -3.50
N VAL A 181 -4.44 4.49 -3.15
CA VAL A 181 -3.15 4.95 -3.65
C VAL A 181 -2.11 5.01 -2.54
N HIS A 182 -0.95 4.44 -2.80
CA HIS A 182 0.21 4.52 -1.91
C HIS A 182 1.04 5.76 -2.23
N VAL A 183 1.25 6.61 -1.23
CA VAL A 183 2.13 7.77 -1.25
C VAL A 183 3.24 7.56 -0.22
N ILE A 184 4.48 7.88 -0.58
CA ILE A 184 5.61 7.86 0.35
C ILE A 184 5.98 9.30 0.70
N LEU A 185 5.95 9.62 1.99
CA LEU A 185 6.34 10.90 2.56
C LEU A 185 7.79 10.83 3.04
N GLY A 186 8.58 11.87 2.74
CA GLY A 186 9.99 11.96 3.09
C GLY A 186 10.93 11.39 2.03
N LEU A 187 10.51 11.34 0.77
CA LEU A 187 11.41 10.98 -0.33
C LEU A 187 12.56 12.00 -0.45
N PRO A 188 13.79 11.55 -0.74
CA PRO A 188 14.93 12.45 -0.89
C PRO A 188 14.66 13.58 -1.90
N ASN A 189 15.03 14.79 -1.48
CA ASN A 189 14.87 16.03 -2.25
C ASN A 189 13.43 16.48 -2.50
N GLU A 190 12.44 15.91 -1.82
CA GLU A 190 11.08 16.46 -1.77
C GLU A 190 10.93 17.40 -0.58
N SER A 191 10.42 18.60 -0.84
CA SER A 191 9.97 19.53 0.17
C SER A 191 8.63 19.12 0.78
N GLU A 192 8.23 19.75 1.87
CA GLU A 192 6.89 19.56 2.43
C GLU A 192 5.80 19.87 1.40
N ASN A 193 5.99 20.92 0.60
CA ASN A 193 5.03 21.29 -0.44
C ASN A 193 4.91 20.22 -1.52
N ASP A 194 6.00 19.62 -1.98
CA ASP A 194 5.98 18.53 -2.95
C ASP A 194 5.17 17.34 -2.43
N MET A 195 5.34 16.98 -1.16
CA MET A 195 4.58 15.90 -0.53
C MET A 195 3.08 16.24 -0.44
N LEU A 196 2.72 17.47 -0.09
CA LEU A 196 1.32 17.92 -0.04
C LEU A 196 0.69 17.98 -1.43
N GLU A 197 1.43 18.42 -2.46
CA GLU A 197 0.98 18.38 -3.86
C GLU A 197 0.68 16.97 -4.32
N THR A 198 1.51 15.99 -3.95
CA THR A 198 1.26 14.57 -4.25
C THR A 198 -0.04 14.08 -3.59
N VAL A 199 -0.27 14.41 -2.32
CA VAL A 199 -1.51 14.04 -1.61
C VAL A 199 -2.73 14.68 -2.26
N LYS A 200 -2.67 15.97 -2.58
CA LYS A 200 -3.75 16.71 -3.25
C LYS A 200 -4.07 16.09 -4.61
N TYR A 201 -3.06 15.80 -5.42
CA TYR A 201 -3.23 15.16 -6.73
C TYR A 201 -3.95 13.80 -6.62
N VAL A 202 -3.58 12.98 -5.66
CA VAL A 202 -4.26 11.70 -5.41
C VAL A 202 -5.71 11.91 -5.06
N CYS A 203 -6.04 12.91 -4.22
CA CYS A 203 -7.41 13.23 -3.86
C CYS A 203 -8.24 13.67 -5.09
N GLU A 204 -7.65 14.41 -5.99
CA GLU A 204 -8.29 14.93 -7.22
C GLU A 204 -8.38 13.88 -8.35
N SER A 205 -7.55 12.81 -8.31
CA SER A 205 -7.52 11.76 -9.34
C SER A 205 -8.78 10.88 -9.37
N GLY A 206 -9.61 10.93 -8.33
CA GLY A 206 -10.78 10.09 -8.15
C GLY A 206 -10.52 8.78 -7.38
N ALA A 207 -9.39 8.66 -6.70
CA ALA A 207 -9.12 7.55 -5.80
C ALA A 207 -10.13 7.51 -4.64
N ASN A 208 -10.48 6.29 -4.19
CA ASN A 208 -11.40 6.08 -3.06
C ASN A 208 -10.66 6.11 -1.72
N GLY A 209 -9.36 5.90 -1.73
CA GLY A 209 -8.57 5.87 -0.51
C GLY A 209 -7.09 6.14 -0.73
N ILE A 210 -6.41 6.48 0.35
CA ILE A 210 -4.99 6.81 0.35
C ILE A 210 -4.27 6.11 1.50
N LYS A 211 -3.02 5.72 1.26
CA LYS A 211 -2.06 5.29 2.28
C LYS A 211 -0.92 6.29 2.35
N LEU A 212 -0.82 7.00 3.45
CA LEU A 212 0.33 7.85 3.75
C LEU A 212 1.40 6.99 4.43
N GLN A 213 2.50 6.79 3.75
CA GLN A 213 3.60 5.94 4.23
C GLN A 213 4.83 6.79 4.48
N LEU A 214 5.46 6.63 5.64
CA LEU A 214 6.77 7.18 5.90
C LEU A 214 7.82 6.42 5.09
N LEU A 215 8.77 7.13 4.48
CA LEU A 215 9.95 6.52 3.91
C LEU A 215 10.74 5.79 5.00
N HIS A 216 10.99 4.51 4.78
CA HIS A 216 11.89 3.70 5.61
C HIS A 216 13.16 3.36 4.83
N VAL A 217 14.29 3.55 5.48
CA VAL A 217 15.59 3.06 5.02
C VAL A 217 15.76 1.67 5.59
N ILE A 218 15.71 0.67 4.70
CA ILE A 218 15.78 -0.75 5.06
C ILE A 218 17.12 -1.32 4.63
N ASP A 219 17.74 -2.10 5.50
CA ASP A 219 19.02 -2.76 5.23
C ASP A 219 19.00 -3.59 3.93
N GLY A 220 20.13 -3.62 3.25
CA GLY A 220 20.30 -4.33 1.98
C GLY A 220 19.62 -3.68 0.77
N THR A 221 19.04 -2.48 0.91
CA THR A 221 18.49 -1.69 -0.21
C THR A 221 19.52 -0.73 -0.78
N ASP A 222 19.34 -0.30 -2.03
CA ASP A 222 20.21 0.74 -2.60
C ASP A 222 19.97 2.10 -1.93
N LEU A 223 18.76 2.34 -1.40
CA LEU A 223 18.44 3.53 -0.61
C LEU A 223 19.27 3.58 0.69
N ALA A 224 19.53 2.42 1.33
CA ALA A 224 20.39 2.35 2.50
C ALA A 224 21.82 2.80 2.19
N LYS A 225 22.36 2.40 1.04
CA LYS A 225 23.68 2.83 0.58
C LYS A 225 23.78 4.35 0.37
N ASP A 226 22.72 4.96 -0.16
CA ASP A 226 22.67 6.40 -0.35
C ASP A 226 22.55 7.15 0.99
N TYR A 227 21.80 6.58 1.94
CA TYR A 227 21.68 7.11 3.30
C TYR A 227 23.02 7.04 4.06
N GLU A 228 23.72 5.92 3.99
CA GLU A 228 25.05 5.73 4.60
C GLU A 228 26.09 6.72 4.07
N LYS A 229 25.98 7.12 2.80
CA LYS A 229 26.82 8.16 2.19
C LYS A 229 26.38 9.58 2.58
N GLY A 230 25.34 9.75 3.38
CA GLY A 230 24.83 11.06 3.79
C GLY A 230 24.17 11.87 2.67
N LEU A 231 23.68 11.21 1.60
CA LEU A 231 23.10 11.90 0.45
C LEU A 231 21.72 12.49 0.74
N PHE A 232 21.05 12.05 1.80
CA PHE A 232 19.78 12.61 2.28
C PHE A 232 19.61 12.34 3.78
N LYS A 233 18.61 13.00 4.38
CA LYS A 233 18.15 12.76 5.75
C LYS A 233 16.72 12.24 5.73
N THR A 234 16.34 11.44 6.72
CA THR A 234 14.95 11.06 6.96
C THR A 234 14.24 12.17 7.75
N LEU A 235 12.90 12.21 7.67
CA LEU A 235 12.10 13.12 8.48
C LEU A 235 12.28 12.83 9.96
N GLU A 236 12.33 13.90 10.76
CA GLU A 236 12.28 13.82 12.21
C GLU A 236 10.85 13.50 12.68
N PHE A 237 10.73 13.04 13.92
CA PHE A 237 9.44 12.61 14.49
C PHE A 237 8.37 13.72 14.42
N ASP A 238 8.71 14.91 14.90
CA ASP A 238 7.75 16.02 14.96
C ASP A 238 7.45 16.60 13.57
N GLU A 239 8.43 16.61 12.67
CA GLU A 239 8.22 16.97 11.25
C GLU A 239 7.18 16.07 10.61
N TYR A 240 7.32 14.75 10.81
CA TYR A 240 6.39 13.78 10.27
C TYR A 240 4.98 13.93 10.87
N VAL A 241 4.86 14.08 12.18
CA VAL A 241 3.56 14.29 12.84
C VAL A 241 2.86 15.53 12.30
N ASN A 242 3.59 16.65 12.18
CA ASN A 242 3.06 17.90 11.64
C ASN A 242 2.65 17.76 10.16
N LEU A 243 3.45 17.08 9.35
CA LEU A 243 3.15 16.80 7.94
C LEU A 243 1.88 15.97 7.81
N ILE A 244 1.70 14.92 8.62
CA ILE A 244 0.49 14.10 8.61
C ILE A 244 -0.75 14.94 8.95
N VAL A 245 -0.68 15.83 9.92
CA VAL A 245 -1.79 16.75 10.25
C VAL A 245 -2.15 17.62 9.04
N LYS A 246 -1.15 18.17 8.33
CA LYS A 246 -1.37 18.96 7.10
C LYS A 246 -1.98 18.10 5.99
N CYS A 247 -1.48 16.89 5.79
CA CYS A 247 -2.07 15.94 4.83
C CYS A 247 -3.54 15.66 5.14
N VAL A 248 -3.87 15.34 6.38
CA VAL A 248 -5.26 15.04 6.78
C VAL A 248 -6.18 16.25 6.58
N LYS A 249 -5.66 17.48 6.74
CA LYS A 249 -6.42 18.72 6.50
C LYS A 249 -6.87 18.90 5.05
N ILE A 250 -6.05 18.47 4.11
CA ILE A 250 -6.34 18.62 2.66
C ILE A 250 -7.06 17.42 2.06
N ILE A 251 -7.11 16.27 2.75
CA ILE A 251 -7.82 15.08 2.27
C ILE A 251 -9.33 15.26 2.48
N PRO A 252 -10.16 15.15 1.41
CA PRO A 252 -11.63 15.19 1.52
C PRO A 252 -12.17 14.12 2.45
N LYS A 253 -13.31 14.40 3.11
CA LYS A 253 -13.92 13.51 4.12
C LYS A 253 -14.48 12.20 3.58
N ASP A 254 -14.70 12.10 2.29
CA ASP A 254 -15.16 10.90 1.57
C ASP A 254 -14.00 9.99 1.13
N ILE A 255 -12.76 10.48 1.16
CA ILE A 255 -11.58 9.65 0.88
C ILE A 255 -11.15 8.90 2.14
N VAL A 256 -11.05 7.58 2.01
CA VAL A 256 -10.67 6.69 3.12
C VAL A 256 -9.17 6.73 3.36
N ILE A 257 -8.74 7.11 4.55
CA ILE A 257 -7.34 7.01 4.95
C ILE A 257 -7.07 5.60 5.47
N HIS A 258 -6.39 4.79 4.65
CA HIS A 258 -6.07 3.41 4.98
C HIS A 258 -4.91 3.28 5.96
N ARG A 259 -4.01 4.26 5.99
CA ARG A 259 -2.79 4.24 6.80
C ARG A 259 -2.22 5.64 6.97
N LEU A 260 -1.73 5.94 8.17
CA LEU A 260 -1.07 7.20 8.54
C LEU A 260 0.44 7.05 8.80
N THR A 261 0.99 5.84 8.68
CA THR A 261 2.44 5.57 8.83
C THR A 261 2.80 4.26 8.17
N GLY A 262 4.08 4.06 7.85
CA GLY A 262 4.58 2.80 7.29
C GLY A 262 4.66 1.66 8.32
N ASP A 263 4.87 0.45 7.81
CA ASP A 263 5.31 -0.71 8.58
C ASP A 263 6.60 -1.22 7.95
N GLY A 264 7.75 -0.97 8.56
CA GLY A 264 9.02 -1.58 8.20
C GLY A 264 9.33 -2.79 9.10
N ALA A 265 10.00 -3.79 8.56
CA ALA A 265 10.53 -4.88 9.37
C ALA A 265 11.55 -4.31 10.37
N LYS A 266 11.22 -4.32 11.66
CA LYS A 266 12.03 -3.66 12.71
C LYS A 266 13.49 -4.12 12.73
N LYS A 267 13.74 -5.38 12.41
CA LYS A 267 15.08 -6.00 12.40
C LYS A 267 15.97 -5.43 11.28
N ASP A 268 15.37 -4.92 10.21
CA ASP A 268 16.08 -4.45 9.02
C ASP A 268 15.99 -2.91 8.88
N LEU A 269 15.34 -2.22 9.85
CA LEU A 269 15.15 -0.77 9.83
C LEU A 269 16.41 -0.03 10.25
N ILE A 270 17.00 0.75 9.32
CA ILE A 270 18.14 1.64 9.57
C ILE A 270 17.66 3.01 10.02
N ALA A 271 16.68 3.60 9.30
CA ALA A 271 16.17 4.95 9.61
C ALA A 271 14.73 5.14 9.05
N PRO A 272 13.96 6.03 9.68
CA PRO A 272 14.18 6.65 10.98
C PRO A 272 13.82 5.70 12.12
N LEU A 273 14.69 5.52 13.11
CA LEU A 273 14.51 4.55 14.19
C LEU A 273 13.28 4.80 15.06
N TRP A 274 12.85 6.07 15.20
CA TRP A 274 11.66 6.40 15.96
C TRP A 274 10.37 5.76 15.40
N SER A 275 10.35 5.43 14.11
CA SER A 275 9.20 4.80 13.45
C SER A 275 8.96 3.36 13.89
N ALA A 276 9.95 2.70 14.52
CA ALA A 276 9.82 1.37 15.09
C ALA A 276 8.78 1.29 16.24
N ASP A 277 8.52 2.41 16.94
CA ASP A 277 7.44 2.52 17.91
C ASP A 277 6.16 3.07 17.28
N LYS A 278 5.52 2.25 16.48
CA LYS A 278 4.27 2.60 15.77
C LYS A 278 3.17 3.09 16.72
N LYS A 279 3.10 2.58 17.95
CA LYS A 279 2.08 2.99 18.93
C LYS A 279 2.32 4.45 19.36
N ARG A 280 3.56 4.82 19.64
CA ARG A 280 3.95 6.19 19.96
C ARG A 280 3.63 7.15 18.82
N VAL A 281 3.99 6.76 17.58
CA VAL A 281 3.73 7.56 16.37
C VAL A 281 2.23 7.82 16.20
N LEU A 282 1.40 6.77 16.23
CA LEU A 282 -0.05 6.91 16.06
C LEU A 282 -0.69 7.70 17.21
N ASN A 283 -0.22 7.56 18.44
CA ASN A 283 -0.72 8.35 19.57
C ASN A 283 -0.40 9.84 19.41
N ALA A 284 0.82 10.19 18.96
CA ALA A 284 1.21 11.56 18.70
C ALA A 284 0.39 12.20 17.56
N ILE A 285 0.22 11.46 16.44
CA ILE A 285 -0.62 11.91 15.32
C ILE A 285 -2.05 12.15 15.80
N ASN A 286 -2.65 11.19 16.51
CA ASN A 286 -4.03 11.32 17.00
C ASN A 286 -4.19 12.47 18.01
N LYS A 287 -3.18 12.75 18.84
CA LYS A 287 -3.16 13.92 19.73
C LYS A 287 -3.14 15.21 18.91
N ALA A 288 -2.19 15.35 17.99
CA ALA A 288 -2.05 16.53 17.15
C ALA A 288 -3.30 16.80 16.28
N LEU A 289 -3.96 15.76 15.76
CA LEU A 289 -5.22 15.88 15.02
C LEU A 289 -6.40 16.35 15.88
N ARG A 290 -6.41 16.06 17.19
CA ARG A 290 -7.45 16.58 18.11
C ARG A 290 -7.22 18.04 18.48
N GLU A 291 -5.96 18.46 18.53
CA GLU A 291 -5.55 19.81 18.91
C GLU A 291 -5.56 20.80 17.72
N SER A 292 -5.69 20.32 16.49
CA SER A 292 -5.74 21.10 15.23
C SER A 292 -7.18 21.30 14.74
#